data_0b515c4ff3cad085dc84fedccd0593c9
#
_entry.id   0b515c4ff3cad085dc84fedccd0593c9
#
_cell.length_a   1.000
_cell.length_b   1.000
_cell.length_c   1.000
_cell.angle_alpha   90.00
_cell.angle_beta   90.00
_cell.angle_gamma   90.00
#
_symmetry.space_group_name_H-M   'P 1'
#
loop_
_entity.id
_entity.type
_entity.pdbx_description
1 polymer ?
#
loop_
_entity_poly.entity_id
_entity_poly.type
_entity_poly.pdbx_seq_one_letter_code
_entity_poly.pdbx_strand_id
1 'polypeptide(L)'
;MNEKFEHKALNLNQKIKTVFIAMSKHLFYFRRHAVKFVLEQDYAPISPFGIFDYFITDGVDRDLVRRANNNLIRISDEVWIFGPISDGVLAEIKIVKSIGKPIKYFKVINSKDIKEISKQEVEFEEDLKKFSHEL
;
A
#
# COMPACT_ATOMS: atom_id res chain seq x y z
N MET A 1 48.61 -1.09 -2.36
CA MET A 1 47.40 -0.82 -3.15
C MET A 1 46.18 -1.00 -2.29
N ASN A 2 45.24 -0.14 -2.45
CA ASN A 2 43.99 -0.22 -1.69
C ASN A 2 42.97 -1.07 -2.44
N GLU A 3 42.37 -1.99 -1.72
CA GLU A 3 41.27 -2.79 -2.25
C GLU A 3 40.05 -1.90 -2.40
N LYS A 4 39.33 -2.01 -3.52
CA LYS A 4 38.13 -1.22 -3.77
C LYS A 4 36.91 -2.01 -3.29
N PHE A 5 36.06 -1.34 -2.49
CA PHE A 5 34.79 -1.94 -2.05
C PHE A 5 33.84 -2.12 -3.24
N GLU A 6 33.26 -3.30 -3.36
CA GLU A 6 32.30 -3.62 -4.41
C GLU A 6 31.09 -4.33 -3.80
N HIS A 7 29.91 -4.03 -4.33
CA HIS A 7 28.68 -4.67 -3.93
C HIS A 7 27.65 -4.52 -5.05
N LYS A 8 26.87 -5.56 -5.30
CA LYS A 8 25.88 -5.55 -6.39
C LYS A 8 24.93 -4.36 -6.31
N ALA A 9 24.54 -3.95 -5.11
CA ALA A 9 23.61 -2.83 -4.93
C ALA A 9 24.11 -1.53 -5.58
N LEU A 10 25.45 -1.36 -5.67
CA LEU A 10 26.04 -0.17 -6.27
C LEU A 10 25.79 -0.08 -7.79
N ASN A 11 25.43 -1.20 -8.40
CA ASN A 11 25.19 -1.29 -9.85
C ASN A 11 23.70 -1.41 -10.18
N LEU A 12 22.82 -1.41 -9.18
CA LEU A 12 21.38 -1.54 -9.34
C LEU A 12 20.72 -0.16 -9.15
N ASN A 13 20.99 0.73 -10.09
CA ASN A 13 20.57 2.12 -9.99
C ASN A 13 19.44 2.50 -10.97
N GLN A 14 18.86 1.52 -11.66
CA GLN A 14 17.70 1.76 -12.50
C GLN A 14 16.50 2.11 -11.63
N LYS A 15 15.84 3.23 -11.96
CA LYS A 15 14.68 3.66 -11.20
C LYS A 15 13.49 2.76 -11.50
N ILE A 16 12.78 2.34 -10.45
CA ILE A 16 11.50 1.66 -10.57
C ILE A 16 10.45 2.48 -9.82
N LYS A 17 9.18 2.30 -10.18
CA LYS A 17 8.10 3.04 -9.55
C LYS A 17 7.82 2.53 -8.14
N THR A 18 7.43 3.44 -7.27
CA THR A 18 7.00 3.13 -5.92
C THR A 18 5.49 2.94 -5.85
N VAL A 19 5.07 1.95 -5.06
CA VAL A 19 3.65 1.63 -4.87
C VAL A 19 3.33 1.70 -3.38
N PHE A 20 2.36 2.53 -3.03
CA PHE A 20 1.79 2.54 -1.69
C PHE A 20 0.77 1.41 -1.59
N ILE A 21 0.95 0.54 -0.61
CA ILE A 21 0.07 -0.61 -0.37
C ILE A 21 -1.03 -0.18 0.61
N ALA A 22 -2.28 -0.14 0.13
CA ALA A 22 -3.43 0.18 0.95
C ALA A 22 -4.24 -1.09 1.22
N MET A 23 -4.50 -1.39 2.48
CA MET A 23 -5.33 -2.53 2.85
C MET A 23 -5.91 -2.33 4.25
N SER A 24 -7.06 -2.98 4.49
CA SER A 24 -7.69 -2.98 5.80
C SER A 24 -6.80 -3.59 6.86
N LYS A 25 -6.87 -3.08 8.09
CA LYS A 25 -6.17 -3.69 9.24
C LYS A 25 -6.59 -5.15 9.47
N HIS A 26 -7.78 -5.54 9.00
CA HIS A 26 -8.25 -6.93 9.11
C HIS A 26 -7.43 -7.86 8.22
N LEU A 27 -6.67 -7.33 7.27
CA LEU A 27 -5.75 -8.09 6.42
C LEU A 27 -4.30 -7.96 6.86
N PHE A 28 -4.05 -7.51 8.08
CA PHE A 28 -2.69 -7.32 8.58
C PHE A 28 -1.83 -8.57 8.41
N TYR A 29 -2.41 -9.76 8.59
CA TYR A 29 -1.71 -11.03 8.41
C TYR A 29 -1.17 -11.22 6.98
N PHE A 30 -1.78 -10.55 6.02
CA PHE A 30 -1.45 -10.69 4.60
C PHE A 30 -0.38 -9.69 4.12
N ARG A 31 0.04 -8.76 4.96
CA ARG A 31 0.90 -7.64 4.56
C ARG A 31 2.19 -8.05 3.85
N ARG A 32 2.79 -9.16 4.26
CA ARG A 32 4.04 -9.64 3.66
C ARG A 32 3.82 -10.19 2.25
N HIS A 33 2.69 -10.82 2.02
CA HIS A 33 2.33 -11.32 0.69
C HIS A 33 2.08 -10.17 -0.28
N ALA A 34 1.48 -9.07 0.18
CA ALA A 34 1.29 -7.89 -0.64
C ALA A 34 2.63 -7.28 -1.04
N VAL A 35 3.56 -7.14 -0.09
CA VAL A 35 4.91 -6.64 -0.36
C VAL A 35 5.61 -7.53 -1.39
N LYS A 36 5.57 -8.84 -1.20
CA LYS A 36 6.16 -9.79 -2.13
C LYS A 36 5.57 -9.65 -3.54
N PHE A 37 4.25 -9.54 -3.62
CA PHE A 37 3.56 -9.38 -4.89
C PHE A 37 4.02 -8.13 -5.63
N VAL A 38 4.10 -6.99 -4.94
CA VAL A 38 4.54 -5.73 -5.54
C VAL A 38 5.97 -5.85 -6.07
N LEU A 39 6.87 -6.46 -5.29
CA LEU A 39 8.25 -6.70 -5.72
C LEU A 39 8.29 -7.58 -6.96
N GLU A 40 7.47 -8.63 -7.03
CA GLU A 40 7.41 -9.52 -8.18
C GLU A 40 6.86 -8.85 -9.43
N GLN A 41 6.16 -7.74 -9.28
CA GLN A 41 5.70 -6.92 -10.41
C GLN A 41 6.74 -5.86 -10.83
N ASP A 42 7.91 -5.90 -10.23
CA ASP A 42 9.02 -4.99 -10.52
C ASP A 42 8.75 -3.54 -10.06
N TYR A 43 8.09 -3.41 -8.91
CA TYR A 43 7.82 -2.13 -8.26
C TYR A 43 8.42 -2.13 -6.86
N ALA A 44 8.67 -0.93 -6.32
CA ALA A 44 9.17 -0.75 -4.96
C ALA A 44 7.99 -0.54 -3.99
N PRO A 45 7.75 -1.46 -3.05
CA PRO A 45 6.60 -1.37 -2.15
C PRO A 45 6.84 -0.39 -1.01
N ILE A 46 5.81 0.38 -0.68
CA ILE A 46 5.72 1.18 0.54
C ILE A 46 4.55 0.61 1.34
N SER A 47 4.86 -0.11 2.42
CA SER A 47 3.86 -0.76 3.26
C SER A 47 3.77 -0.04 4.60
N PRO A 48 2.66 0.68 4.88
CA PRO A 48 2.52 1.39 6.16
C PRO A 48 2.56 0.46 7.36
N PHE A 49 2.05 -0.75 7.24
CA PHE A 49 2.09 -1.72 8.34
C PHE A 49 3.51 -2.08 8.75
N GLY A 50 4.44 -2.10 7.79
CA GLY A 50 5.84 -2.34 8.10
C GLY A 50 6.58 -1.10 8.54
N ILE A 51 6.23 0.06 8.01
CA ILE A 51 6.92 1.31 8.30
C ILE A 51 6.60 1.83 9.68
N PHE A 52 5.33 1.80 10.09
CA PHE A 52 4.91 2.45 11.33
C PHE A 52 5.02 1.57 12.56
N ASP A 53 5.13 0.27 12.47
CA ASP A 53 5.16 -0.58 13.65
C ASP A 53 4.15 -0.10 14.70
N TYR A 54 2.89 -0.45 14.53
CA TYR A 54 1.79 0.05 15.35
C TYR A 54 1.94 -0.25 16.85
N PHE A 55 2.80 -1.18 17.21
CA PHE A 55 3.08 -1.49 18.61
C PHE A 55 3.79 -0.33 19.31
N ILE A 56 4.75 0.28 18.61
CA ILE A 56 5.53 1.41 19.14
C ILE A 56 4.78 2.72 18.95
N THR A 57 4.15 2.90 17.78
CA THR A 57 3.47 4.16 17.45
C THR A 57 2.15 4.35 18.17
N ASP A 58 1.67 3.34 18.90
CA ASP A 58 0.44 3.46 19.69
C ASP A 58 0.55 4.60 20.73
N GLY A 59 1.76 4.94 21.18
CA GLY A 59 2.00 6.06 22.08
C GLY A 59 2.14 7.42 21.39
N VAL A 60 2.05 7.46 20.07
CA VAL A 60 2.17 8.71 19.30
C VAL A 60 0.78 9.22 18.94
N ASP A 61 0.64 10.55 18.92
CA ASP A 61 -0.61 11.18 18.49
C ASP A 61 -1.04 10.59 17.15
N ARG A 62 -2.28 10.11 17.09
CA ARG A 62 -2.81 9.43 15.91
C ARG A 62 -2.80 10.33 14.67
N ASP A 63 -3.01 11.62 14.83
CA ASP A 63 -3.01 12.55 13.69
C ASP A 63 -1.61 12.74 13.11
N LEU A 64 -0.57 12.61 13.91
CA LEU A 64 0.80 12.61 13.39
C LEU A 64 1.05 11.41 12.51
N VAL A 65 0.59 10.23 12.94
CA VAL A 65 0.72 9.00 12.14
C VAL A 65 -0.08 9.12 10.84
N ARG A 66 -1.30 9.66 10.91
CA ARG A 66 -2.14 9.87 9.72
C ARG A 66 -1.48 10.83 8.73
N ARG A 67 -0.88 11.92 9.21
CA ARG A 67 -0.17 12.88 8.34
C ARG A 67 1.04 12.23 7.67
N ALA A 68 1.79 11.44 8.42
CA ALA A 68 2.93 10.70 7.87
C ALA A 68 2.46 9.71 6.80
N ASN A 69 1.38 8.98 7.08
CA ASN A 69 0.80 8.04 6.12
C ASN A 69 0.36 8.75 4.83
N ASN A 70 -0.31 9.89 4.97
CA ASN A 70 -0.74 10.68 3.81
C ASN A 70 0.46 11.18 3.00
N ASN A 71 1.56 11.50 3.68
CA ASN A 71 2.78 11.88 2.98
C ASN A 71 3.40 10.74 2.19
N LEU A 72 3.34 9.51 2.73
CA LEU A 72 3.78 8.33 1.99
C LEU A 72 2.97 8.14 0.71
N ILE A 73 1.67 8.40 0.76
CA ILE A 73 0.83 8.38 -0.43
C ILE A 73 1.32 9.41 -1.45
N ARG A 74 1.61 10.63 -1.01
CA ARG A 74 2.06 11.70 -1.90
C ARG A 74 3.37 11.38 -2.61
N ILE A 75 4.29 10.73 -1.94
CA ILE A 75 5.59 10.41 -2.54
C ILE A 75 5.58 9.13 -3.37
N SER A 76 4.50 8.35 -3.31
CA SER A 76 4.36 7.13 -4.10
C SER A 76 3.94 7.46 -5.53
N ASP A 77 4.38 6.65 -6.48
CA ASP A 77 3.97 6.81 -7.87
C ASP A 77 2.57 6.29 -8.13
N GLU A 78 2.19 5.20 -7.47
CA GLU A 78 0.88 4.56 -7.60
C GLU A 78 0.40 4.08 -6.25
N VAL A 79 -0.90 3.82 -6.14
CA VAL A 79 -1.49 3.22 -4.96
C VAL A 79 -2.24 1.96 -5.37
N TRP A 80 -1.91 0.84 -4.73
CA TRP A 80 -2.56 -0.44 -5.00
C TRP A 80 -3.37 -0.87 -3.78
N ILE A 81 -4.64 -1.18 -4.02
CA ILE A 81 -5.61 -1.53 -2.99
C ILE A 81 -5.76 -3.04 -2.94
N PHE A 82 -5.55 -3.65 -1.80
CA PHE A 82 -5.64 -5.10 -1.62
C PHE A 82 -6.81 -5.42 -0.69
N GLY A 83 -7.74 -6.23 -1.20
CA GLY A 83 -8.87 -6.72 -0.44
C GLY A 83 -10.02 -5.74 -0.29
N PRO A 84 -10.97 -6.04 0.62
CA PRO A 84 -12.15 -5.19 0.82
C PRO A 84 -11.80 -3.79 1.34
N ILE A 85 -12.63 -2.84 0.96
CA ILE A 85 -12.48 -1.42 1.33
C ILE A 85 -12.94 -1.20 2.77
N SER A 86 -12.01 -0.76 3.63
CA SER A 86 -12.33 -0.29 4.98
C SER A 86 -12.45 1.23 4.99
N ASP A 87 -12.82 1.79 6.14
CA ASP A 87 -12.91 3.26 6.28
C ASP A 87 -11.56 3.93 5.99
N GLY A 88 -10.48 3.41 6.55
CA GLY A 88 -9.14 3.96 6.32
C GLY A 88 -8.72 3.86 4.86
N VAL A 89 -9.02 2.73 4.22
CA VAL A 89 -8.70 2.55 2.80
C VAL A 89 -9.53 3.49 1.92
N LEU A 90 -10.81 3.68 2.23
CA LEU A 90 -11.63 4.62 1.47
C LEU A 90 -11.09 6.05 1.58
N ALA A 91 -10.67 6.45 2.78
CA ALA A 91 -10.05 7.76 2.99
C ALA A 91 -8.78 7.90 2.12
N GLU A 92 -7.95 6.88 2.09
CA GLU A 92 -6.73 6.87 1.27
C GLU A 92 -7.06 6.97 -0.22
N ILE A 93 -8.09 6.26 -0.69
CA ILE A 93 -8.54 6.34 -2.08
C ILE A 93 -8.96 7.78 -2.43
N LYS A 94 -9.70 8.43 -1.56
CA LYS A 94 -10.13 9.81 -1.79
C LYS A 94 -8.95 10.76 -1.89
N ILE A 95 -7.94 10.58 -1.04
CA ILE A 95 -6.71 11.37 -1.09
C ILE A 95 -6.00 11.16 -2.43
N VAL A 96 -5.83 9.90 -2.83
CA VAL A 96 -5.15 9.57 -4.08
C VAL A 96 -5.85 10.18 -5.29
N LYS A 97 -7.17 10.09 -5.31
CA LYS A 97 -7.97 10.68 -6.40
C LYS A 97 -7.78 12.18 -6.47
N SER A 98 -7.71 12.83 -5.31
CA SER A 98 -7.54 14.29 -5.27
C SER A 98 -6.20 14.76 -5.83
N ILE A 99 -5.18 13.91 -5.81
CA ILE A 99 -3.87 14.22 -6.35
C ILE A 99 -3.57 13.53 -7.68
N GLY A 100 -4.55 12.81 -8.23
CA GLY A 100 -4.49 12.30 -9.60
C GLY A 100 -3.52 11.15 -9.85
N LYS A 101 -3.21 10.34 -8.86
CA LYS A 101 -2.31 9.20 -9.04
C LYS A 101 -3.04 7.95 -9.50
N PRO A 102 -2.38 7.05 -10.25
CA PRO A 102 -2.98 5.78 -10.65
C PRO A 102 -3.34 4.90 -9.45
N ILE A 103 -4.49 4.24 -9.53
CA ILE A 103 -4.97 3.31 -8.53
C ILE A 103 -5.24 1.96 -9.20
N LYS A 104 -4.76 0.88 -8.59
CA LYS A 104 -5.12 -0.48 -9.00
C LYS A 104 -5.78 -1.21 -7.84
N TYR A 105 -6.68 -2.12 -8.16
CA TYR A 105 -7.44 -2.89 -7.18
C TYR A 105 -7.11 -4.36 -7.32
N PHE A 106 -6.97 -5.05 -6.18
CA PHE A 106 -6.63 -6.47 -6.15
C PHE A 106 -7.51 -7.20 -5.16
N LYS A 107 -7.94 -8.40 -5.56
CA LYS A 107 -8.65 -9.31 -4.67
C LYS A 107 -7.67 -10.28 -4.07
N VAL A 108 -7.79 -10.51 -2.75
CA VAL A 108 -7.01 -11.51 -2.02
C VAL A 108 -7.81 -12.80 -2.00
N ILE A 109 -7.25 -13.86 -2.58
CA ILE A 109 -7.90 -15.16 -2.69
C ILE A 109 -7.12 -16.17 -1.84
N ASN A 110 -7.82 -16.92 -0.99
CA ASN A 110 -7.23 -18.02 -0.20
C ASN A 110 -5.99 -17.62 0.61
N SER A 111 -5.96 -16.44 1.16
CA SER A 111 -4.91 -15.92 2.05
C SER A 111 -3.55 -15.68 1.41
N LYS A 112 -3.33 -16.03 0.15
CA LYS A 112 -2.02 -15.82 -0.48
C LYS A 112 -2.06 -15.54 -1.99
N ASP A 113 -3.16 -15.78 -2.65
CA ASP A 113 -3.28 -15.50 -4.08
C ASP A 113 -3.87 -14.12 -4.29
N ILE A 114 -3.34 -13.39 -5.28
CA ILE A 114 -3.73 -12.02 -5.57
C ILE A 114 -4.16 -11.95 -7.03
N LYS A 115 -5.32 -11.34 -7.28
CA LYS A 115 -5.83 -11.14 -8.63
C LYS A 115 -6.20 -9.68 -8.81
N GLU A 116 -5.71 -9.07 -9.88
CA GLU A 116 -6.14 -7.72 -10.22
C GLU A 116 -7.61 -7.74 -10.66
N ILE A 117 -8.39 -6.78 -10.15
CA ILE A 117 -9.81 -6.64 -10.45
C ILE A 117 -10.11 -5.20 -10.87
N SER A 118 -11.28 -5.00 -11.49
CA SER A 118 -11.74 -3.67 -11.83
C SER A 118 -12.32 -2.98 -10.59
N LYS A 119 -12.43 -1.67 -10.66
CA LYS A 119 -13.06 -0.86 -9.62
C LYS A 119 -14.48 -1.34 -9.30
N GLN A 120 -15.21 -1.83 -10.31
CA GLN A 120 -16.58 -2.29 -10.15
C GLN A 120 -16.68 -3.62 -9.40
N GLU A 121 -15.60 -4.40 -9.37
CA GLU A 121 -15.54 -5.70 -8.70
C GLU A 121 -15.11 -5.62 -7.25
N VAL A 122 -14.74 -4.44 -6.77
CA VAL A 122 -14.22 -4.24 -5.41
C VAL A 122 -15.32 -4.49 -4.38
N GLU A 123 -14.97 -5.21 -3.32
CA GLU A 123 -15.86 -5.43 -2.18
C GLU A 123 -15.61 -4.38 -1.11
N PHE A 124 -16.65 -4.04 -0.35
CA PHE A 124 -16.57 -3.12 0.78
C PHE A 124 -16.80 -3.90 2.07
N GLU A 125 -16.12 -3.51 3.14
CA GLU A 125 -16.45 -4.01 4.47
C GLU A 125 -17.88 -3.61 4.81
N GLU A 126 -18.55 -4.39 5.66
CA GLU A 126 -20.00 -4.31 5.86
C GLU A 126 -20.49 -2.91 6.21
N ASP A 127 -19.79 -2.24 7.11
CA ASP A 127 -20.14 -0.88 7.56
C ASP A 127 -19.85 0.19 6.51
N LEU A 128 -19.12 -0.14 5.46
CA LEU A 128 -18.74 0.80 4.39
C LEU A 128 -19.57 0.64 3.12
N LYS A 129 -20.43 -0.36 3.03
CA LYS A 129 -21.22 -0.63 1.81
C LYS A 129 -22.06 0.55 1.35
N LYS A 130 -22.56 1.33 2.30
CA LYS A 130 -23.36 2.54 2.00
C LYS A 130 -22.57 3.61 1.26
N PHE A 131 -21.23 3.53 1.26
CA PHE A 131 -20.36 4.49 0.57
C PHE A 131 -19.83 3.97 -0.76
N SER A 132 -20.33 2.83 -1.26
CA SER A 132 -19.81 2.21 -2.49
C SER A 132 -19.88 3.14 -3.70
N HIS A 133 -20.82 4.08 -3.72
CA HIS A 133 -20.95 5.06 -4.80
C HIS A 133 -19.81 6.09 -4.84
N GLU A 134 -19.01 6.17 -3.78
CA GLU A 134 -17.92 7.16 -3.70
C GLU A 134 -16.59 6.67 -4.28
N LEU A 135 -16.54 5.45 -4.79
CA LEU A 135 -15.30 4.87 -5.32
C LEU A 135 -14.91 5.40 -6.71
#